data_db0340aadde95c0a4da35fc5f25f6566
#
_entry.id   db0340aadde95c0a4da35fc5f25f6566
#
_cell.length_a   1.000
_cell.length_b   1.000
_cell.length_c   1.000
_cell.angle_alpha   90.00
_cell.angle_beta   90.00
_cell.angle_gamma   90.00
#
_symmetry.space_group_name_H-M   'P 1'
#
loop_
_entity.id
_entity.type
_entity.pdbx_description
1 polymer ?
#
loop_
_entity_poly.entity_id
_entity_poly.type
_entity_poly.pdbx_seq_one_letter_code
_entity_poly.pdbx_strand_id
1 'polypeptide(L)'
;EEPRQVDHKYAILRNQQQYISEYYLENAGAMPTITQIANAMEVVRSTAYTYLVAMDRQGLIRYQDGKVSVRELDKILIDSEQVDAVGEINCGEPALEEANLLYRTSLPTAIFGKGPFYILKAKGDSMVDAGIESSDTLIIRKNAEPKLGDIVVALDENNENTLKRYAGIDKESNKVVLEYMNQEVYPDKKILVSTLICQGVLSHVIKTM
;
A
#
# COMPACT_ATOMS: atom_id res chain seq x y z
N GLU A 1 33.46 -19.85 -21.58
CA GLU A 1 33.10 -18.74 -20.66
C GLU A 1 34.17 -18.66 -19.58
N GLU A 2 34.75 -17.47 -19.42
CA GLU A 2 35.87 -17.29 -18.49
C GLU A 2 35.42 -17.42 -17.01
N PRO A 3 36.17 -18.13 -16.17
CA PRO A 3 35.82 -18.41 -14.77
C PRO A 3 35.56 -17.15 -13.93
N ARG A 4 36.13 -16.01 -14.26
CA ARG A 4 36.02 -14.74 -13.53
C ARG A 4 34.68 -14.06 -13.65
N GLN A 5 33.93 -14.21 -14.76
CA GLN A 5 32.59 -13.60 -14.93
C GLN A 5 31.51 -14.37 -14.15
N VAL A 6 31.65 -15.67 -14.04
CA VAL A 6 30.73 -16.54 -13.30
C VAL A 6 30.79 -16.23 -11.81
N ASP A 7 32.01 -16.13 -11.24
CA ASP A 7 32.20 -15.83 -9.82
C ASP A 7 31.65 -14.46 -9.42
N HIS A 8 31.80 -13.44 -10.27
CA HIS A 8 31.29 -12.10 -10.00
C HIS A 8 29.75 -12.05 -9.97
N LYS A 9 29.10 -12.70 -10.91
CA LYS A 9 27.65 -12.80 -10.97
C LYS A 9 27.05 -13.51 -9.76
N TYR A 10 27.67 -14.62 -9.33
CA TYR A 10 27.24 -15.34 -8.13
C TYR A 10 27.43 -14.52 -6.85
N ALA A 11 28.51 -13.73 -6.77
CA ALA A 11 28.73 -12.83 -5.63
C ALA A 11 27.62 -11.76 -5.54
N ILE A 12 27.21 -11.16 -6.66
CA ILE A 12 26.13 -10.16 -6.69
C ILE A 12 24.81 -10.79 -6.26
N LEU A 13 24.44 -11.96 -6.77
CA LEU A 13 23.19 -12.63 -6.40
C LEU A 13 23.15 -12.99 -4.91
N ARG A 14 24.29 -13.43 -4.36
CA ARG A 14 24.42 -13.75 -2.93
C ARG A 14 24.28 -12.49 -2.07
N ASN A 15 24.90 -11.39 -2.44
CA ASN A 15 24.78 -10.11 -1.73
C ASN A 15 23.34 -9.60 -1.75
N GLN A 16 22.65 -9.73 -2.87
CA GLN A 16 21.25 -9.34 -2.99
C GLN A 16 20.34 -10.22 -2.12
N GLN A 17 20.56 -11.53 -2.08
CA GLN A 17 19.83 -12.46 -1.21
C GLN A 17 20.07 -12.14 0.26
N GLN A 18 21.29 -11.85 0.64
CA GLN A 18 21.64 -11.46 2.00
C GLN A 18 20.92 -10.18 2.41
N TYR A 19 20.97 -9.13 1.58
CA TYR A 19 20.24 -7.88 1.82
C TYR A 19 18.74 -8.12 2.01
N ILE A 20 18.10 -8.92 1.16
CA ILE A 20 16.67 -9.23 1.27
C ILE A 20 16.37 -9.92 2.61
N SER A 21 17.21 -10.84 3.04
CA SER A 21 17.03 -11.57 4.30
C SER A 21 17.24 -10.68 5.52
N GLU A 22 18.26 -9.84 5.52
CA GLU A 22 18.53 -8.86 6.58
C GLU A 22 17.41 -7.84 6.68
N TYR A 23 16.97 -7.29 5.54
CA TYR A 23 15.84 -6.36 5.51
C TYR A 23 14.56 -6.96 6.11
N TYR A 24 14.26 -8.22 5.78
CA TYR A 24 13.11 -8.94 6.34
C TYR A 24 13.18 -9.04 7.87
N LEU A 25 14.33 -9.39 8.41
CA LEU A 25 14.54 -9.52 9.86
C LEU A 25 14.46 -8.17 10.58
N GLU A 26 15.00 -7.12 10.00
CA GLU A 26 15.02 -5.78 10.57
C GLU A 26 13.68 -5.04 10.45
N ASN A 27 12.84 -5.41 9.48
CA ASN A 27 11.57 -4.74 9.18
C ASN A 27 10.34 -5.60 9.50
N ALA A 28 10.38 -6.35 10.60
CA ALA A 28 9.25 -7.14 11.12
C ALA A 28 8.59 -8.06 10.08
N GLY A 29 9.38 -8.66 9.21
CA GLY A 29 8.88 -9.58 8.18
C GLY A 29 8.43 -8.89 6.89
N ALA A 30 8.68 -7.61 6.73
CA ALA A 30 8.44 -6.92 5.46
C ALA A 30 9.54 -7.23 4.44
N MET A 31 9.17 -7.34 3.17
CA MET A 31 10.12 -7.53 2.07
C MET A 31 10.47 -6.19 1.42
N PRO A 32 11.74 -5.98 1.00
CA PRO A 32 12.12 -4.75 0.32
C PRO A 32 11.45 -4.64 -1.05
N THR A 33 11.21 -3.40 -1.46
CA THR A 33 10.78 -3.09 -2.82
C THR A 33 11.96 -3.20 -3.79
N ILE A 34 11.68 -3.35 -5.08
CA ILE A 34 12.74 -3.37 -6.11
C ILE A 34 13.59 -2.10 -6.11
N THR A 35 12.99 -0.95 -5.78
CA THR A 35 13.71 0.33 -5.67
C THR A 35 14.67 0.32 -4.49
N GLN A 36 14.26 -0.20 -3.34
CA GLN A 36 15.14 -0.34 -2.16
C GLN A 36 16.30 -1.30 -2.45
N ILE A 37 16.01 -2.43 -3.13
CA ILE A 37 17.04 -3.37 -3.55
C ILE A 37 18.01 -2.70 -4.53
N ALA A 38 17.51 -1.98 -5.53
CA ALA A 38 18.35 -1.29 -6.51
C ALA A 38 19.28 -0.27 -5.86
N ASN A 39 18.74 0.53 -4.92
CA ASN A 39 19.52 1.52 -4.17
C ASN A 39 20.58 0.85 -3.27
N ALA A 40 20.21 -0.21 -2.56
CA ALA A 40 21.14 -0.93 -1.69
C ALA A 40 22.28 -1.63 -2.46
N MET A 41 22.00 -2.05 -3.68
CA MET A 41 23.00 -2.69 -4.57
C MET A 41 23.73 -1.70 -5.48
N GLU A 42 23.42 -0.39 -5.38
CA GLU A 42 23.98 0.67 -6.23
C GLU A 42 23.82 0.39 -7.74
N VAL A 43 22.67 -0.16 -8.12
CA VAL A 43 22.35 -0.48 -9.52
C VAL A 43 21.07 0.22 -9.96
N VAL A 44 20.84 0.31 -11.26
CA VAL A 44 19.57 0.76 -11.79
C VAL A 44 18.48 -0.30 -11.59
N ARG A 45 17.24 0.13 -11.46
CA ARG A 45 16.08 -0.73 -11.18
C ARG A 45 15.92 -1.90 -12.16
N SER A 46 16.18 -1.68 -13.45
CA SER A 46 16.14 -2.75 -14.47
C SER A 46 17.18 -3.85 -14.23
N THR A 47 18.35 -3.48 -13.71
CA THR A 47 19.39 -4.44 -13.35
C THR A 47 18.99 -5.25 -12.11
N ALA A 48 18.46 -4.59 -11.08
CA ALA A 48 17.92 -5.27 -9.90
C ALA A 48 16.82 -6.28 -10.28
N TYR A 49 15.90 -5.87 -11.16
CA TYR A 49 14.87 -6.76 -11.71
C TYR A 49 15.45 -7.99 -12.39
N THR A 50 16.46 -7.81 -13.26
CA THR A 50 17.12 -8.91 -13.96
C THR A 50 17.74 -9.91 -12.99
N TYR A 51 18.32 -9.42 -11.89
CA TYR A 51 18.88 -10.26 -10.85
C TYR A 51 17.80 -11.01 -10.06
N LEU A 52 16.69 -10.35 -9.70
CA LEU A 52 15.55 -11.01 -9.03
C LEU A 52 14.99 -12.15 -9.88
N VAL A 53 14.79 -11.93 -11.17
CA VAL A 53 14.35 -12.98 -12.10
C VAL A 53 15.37 -14.13 -12.20
N ALA A 54 16.66 -13.82 -12.17
CA ALA A 54 17.70 -14.85 -12.18
C ALA A 54 17.71 -15.68 -10.89
N MET A 55 17.51 -15.03 -9.74
CA MET A 55 17.41 -15.70 -8.42
C MET A 55 16.16 -16.58 -8.33
N ASP A 56 15.03 -16.13 -8.85
CA ASP A 56 13.79 -16.91 -8.90
C ASP A 56 13.97 -18.18 -9.75
N ARG A 57 14.57 -18.06 -10.93
CA ARG A 57 14.90 -19.21 -11.80
C ARG A 57 15.85 -20.21 -11.15
N GLN A 58 16.71 -19.76 -10.26
CA GLN A 58 17.65 -20.61 -9.49
C GLN A 58 17.01 -21.18 -8.21
N GLY A 59 15.78 -20.78 -7.90
CA GLY A 59 15.06 -21.21 -6.70
C GLY A 59 15.59 -20.63 -5.39
N LEU A 60 16.42 -19.58 -5.46
CA LEU A 60 16.96 -18.86 -4.29
C LEU A 60 15.90 -18.01 -3.60
N ILE A 61 14.98 -17.45 -4.38
CA ILE A 61 13.81 -16.68 -3.93
C ILE A 61 12.60 -17.10 -4.76
N ARG A 62 11.43 -16.57 -4.42
CA ARG A 62 10.26 -16.50 -5.31
C ARG A 62 10.01 -15.03 -5.62
N TYR A 63 9.88 -14.71 -6.91
CA TYR A 63 9.56 -13.36 -7.38
C TYR A 63 8.33 -13.40 -8.27
N GLN A 64 7.21 -12.89 -7.78
CA GLN A 64 5.93 -12.89 -8.49
C GLN A 64 5.16 -11.61 -8.19
N ASP A 65 4.57 -11.00 -9.23
CA ASP A 65 3.73 -9.79 -9.12
C ASP A 65 4.40 -8.64 -8.35
N GLY A 66 5.70 -8.42 -8.61
CA GLY A 66 6.50 -7.39 -7.95
C GLY A 66 6.87 -7.70 -6.49
N LYS A 67 6.52 -8.90 -5.99
CA LYS A 67 6.79 -9.32 -4.61
C LYS A 67 7.89 -10.37 -4.57
N VAL A 68 8.80 -10.17 -3.62
CA VAL A 68 9.85 -11.13 -3.30
C VAL A 68 9.42 -11.95 -2.09
N SER A 69 9.71 -13.26 -2.08
CA SER A 69 9.69 -14.10 -0.88
C SER A 69 10.89 -15.03 -0.84
N VAL A 70 11.33 -15.39 0.36
CA VAL A 70 12.47 -16.29 0.59
C VAL A 70 11.96 -17.52 1.32
N ARG A 71 12.08 -18.70 0.73
CA ARG A 71 11.50 -19.94 1.24
C ARG A 71 11.93 -20.29 2.67
N GLU A 72 13.12 -19.90 3.07
CA GLU A 72 13.64 -20.15 4.41
C GLU A 72 12.95 -19.25 5.44
N LEU A 73 12.52 -18.05 5.04
CA LEU A 73 11.83 -17.08 5.87
C LEU A 73 10.33 -17.35 5.94
N ASP A 74 9.76 -18.02 4.93
CA ASP A 74 8.34 -18.46 4.94
C ASP A 74 8.04 -19.43 6.09
N LYS A 75 9.08 -20.06 6.66
CA LYS A 75 8.98 -20.95 7.83
C LYS A 75 8.91 -20.19 9.16
N ILE A 76 9.30 -18.92 9.17
CA ILE A 76 9.14 -18.04 10.33
C ILE A 76 7.70 -17.51 10.25
N LEU A 77 6.77 -18.28 10.83
CA LEU A 77 5.33 -17.99 10.83
C LEU A 77 5.01 -16.75 11.66
N ILE A 78 5.24 -15.59 11.10
CA ILE A 78 4.49 -14.39 11.49
C ILE A 78 3.23 -14.43 10.61
N ASP A 79 2.08 -14.76 11.18
CA ASP A 79 0.79 -14.67 10.47
C ASP A 79 0.51 -13.17 10.21
N SER A 80 1.06 -12.67 9.12
CA SER A 80 1.00 -11.26 8.74
C SER A 80 0.77 -11.12 7.24
N GLU A 81 0.10 -10.04 6.85
CA GLU A 81 -0.09 -9.67 5.45
C GLU A 81 0.85 -8.53 5.07
N GLN A 82 1.52 -8.67 3.93
CA GLN A 82 2.33 -7.59 3.38
C GLN A 82 1.43 -6.53 2.76
N VAL A 83 1.67 -5.28 3.14
CA VAL A 83 0.89 -4.13 2.70
C VAL A 83 1.80 -3.02 2.19
N ASP A 84 1.33 -2.34 1.17
CA ASP A 84 2.01 -1.21 0.56
C ASP A 84 1.52 0.09 1.23
N ALA A 85 2.45 0.91 1.70
CA ALA A 85 2.15 2.27 2.11
C ALA A 85 2.36 3.20 0.91
N VAL A 86 1.32 3.94 0.56
CA VAL A 86 1.33 4.85 -0.58
C VAL A 86 1.19 6.29 -0.11
N GLY A 87 1.89 7.22 -0.76
CA GLY A 87 1.87 8.63 -0.39
C GLY A 87 0.59 9.33 -0.81
N GLU A 88 0.37 9.37 -2.09
CA GLU A 88 -0.83 9.94 -2.70
C GLU A 88 -1.35 8.95 -3.73
N ILE A 89 -2.67 8.85 -3.85
CA ILE A 89 -3.32 8.05 -4.88
C ILE A 89 -3.62 9.02 -6.04
N ASN A 90 -2.98 8.83 -7.18
CA ASN A 90 -3.23 9.65 -8.36
C ASN A 90 -4.58 9.31 -9.00
N CYS A 91 -5.20 10.34 -9.59
CA CYS A 91 -6.51 10.25 -10.24
C CYS A 91 -6.51 9.20 -11.36
N GLY A 92 -7.48 8.29 -11.32
CA GLY A 92 -7.77 7.36 -12.42
C GLY A 92 -6.84 6.15 -12.55
N GLU A 93 -5.79 6.05 -11.74
CA GLU A 93 -4.90 4.90 -11.74
C GLU A 93 -5.14 4.00 -10.53
N PRO A 94 -4.95 2.67 -10.64
CA PRO A 94 -4.99 1.80 -9.48
C PRO A 94 -4.01 2.31 -8.40
N ALA A 95 -4.45 2.36 -7.16
CA ALA A 95 -3.70 2.87 -6.00
C ALA A 95 -2.29 2.27 -5.80
N LEU A 96 -1.84 1.42 -6.68
CA LEU A 96 -0.69 0.53 -6.53
C LEU A 96 0.31 0.59 -7.66
N GLU A 97 0.42 1.71 -8.37
CA GLU A 97 1.61 1.88 -9.17
C GLU A 97 2.83 2.00 -8.26
N GLU A 98 3.89 1.24 -8.59
CA GLU A 98 5.17 1.30 -7.85
C GLU A 98 5.74 2.73 -7.73
N ALA A 99 5.29 3.65 -8.58
CA ALA A 99 5.69 5.06 -8.54
C ALA A 99 5.20 5.79 -7.27
N ASN A 100 4.08 5.35 -6.67
CA ASN A 100 3.47 5.96 -5.49
C ASN A 100 3.81 5.21 -4.20
N LEU A 101 4.58 4.13 -4.29
CA LEU A 101 4.95 3.30 -3.16
C LEU A 101 6.03 4.00 -2.32
N LEU A 102 5.70 4.33 -1.07
CA LEU A 102 6.65 4.90 -0.10
C LEU A 102 7.50 3.80 0.53
N TYR A 103 6.83 2.80 1.10
CA TYR A 103 7.46 1.65 1.73
C TYR A 103 6.49 0.47 1.78
N ARG A 104 7.02 -0.70 2.10
CA ARG A 104 6.25 -1.91 2.36
C ARG A 104 6.43 -2.31 3.81
N THR A 105 5.37 -2.80 4.46
CA THR A 105 5.38 -3.28 5.83
C THR A 105 4.51 -4.53 5.97
N SER A 106 4.49 -5.12 7.15
CA SER A 106 3.63 -6.26 7.49
C SER A 106 2.59 -5.87 8.54
N LEU A 107 1.34 -6.28 8.34
CA LEU A 107 0.27 -6.14 9.32
C LEU A 107 -0.04 -7.50 9.95
N PRO A 108 0.06 -7.67 11.29
CA PRO A 108 -0.35 -8.90 11.96
C PRO A 108 -1.83 -9.20 11.73
N THR A 109 -2.13 -10.39 11.18
CA THR A 109 -3.50 -10.77 10.87
C THR A 109 -4.38 -10.93 12.10
N ALA A 110 -3.78 -11.24 13.25
CA ALA A 110 -4.47 -11.32 14.53
C ALA A 110 -5.08 -9.97 14.98
N ILE A 111 -4.53 -8.84 14.52
CA ILE A 111 -5.01 -7.49 14.86
C ILE A 111 -5.87 -6.92 13.74
N PHE A 112 -5.40 -6.99 12.50
CA PHE A 112 -6.01 -6.33 11.35
C PHE A 112 -6.92 -7.23 10.51
N GLY A 113 -6.91 -8.55 10.78
CA GLY A 113 -7.58 -9.55 9.96
C GLY A 113 -6.85 -9.81 8.64
N LYS A 114 -7.46 -10.64 7.79
CA LYS A 114 -6.98 -10.97 6.45
C LYS A 114 -7.66 -10.09 5.41
N GLY A 115 -6.93 -9.73 4.38
CA GLY A 115 -7.51 -9.04 3.22
C GLY A 115 -6.51 -8.18 2.47
N PRO A 116 -6.87 -7.75 1.27
CA PRO A 116 -6.04 -6.84 0.50
C PRO A 116 -6.13 -5.45 1.13
N PHE A 117 -5.09 -5.03 1.85
CA PHE A 117 -4.98 -3.70 2.43
C PHE A 117 -3.94 -2.84 1.72
N TYR A 118 -4.03 -1.55 1.92
CA TYR A 118 -2.96 -0.59 1.72
C TYR A 118 -2.99 0.48 2.82
N ILE A 119 -1.91 1.23 2.95
CA ILE A 119 -1.74 2.23 3.99
C ILE A 119 -1.70 3.61 3.35
N LEU A 120 -2.42 4.56 3.94
CA LEU A 120 -2.37 5.99 3.62
C LEU A 120 -2.03 6.80 4.87
N LYS A 121 -1.50 8.01 4.66
CA LYS A 121 -1.48 9.06 5.67
C LYS A 121 -2.68 9.99 5.46
N ALA A 122 -3.41 10.25 6.53
CA ALA A 122 -4.47 11.26 6.51
C ALA A 122 -3.88 12.65 6.28
N LYS A 123 -4.58 13.48 5.49
CA LYS A 123 -4.20 14.86 5.22
C LYS A 123 -5.42 15.77 5.34
N GLY A 124 -5.25 16.86 6.05
CA GLY A 124 -6.34 17.82 6.29
C GLY A 124 -7.20 17.47 7.50
N ASP A 125 -8.28 18.17 7.65
CA ASP A 125 -9.17 18.19 8.82
C ASP A 125 -10.60 17.78 8.53
N SER A 126 -10.91 17.37 7.32
CA SER A 126 -12.27 17.11 6.85
C SER A 126 -12.98 15.95 7.56
N MET A 127 -12.29 15.15 8.36
CA MET A 127 -12.78 13.93 8.99
C MET A 127 -12.57 13.91 10.52
N VAL A 128 -12.38 15.06 11.16
CA VAL A 128 -12.06 15.18 12.58
C VAL A 128 -13.18 14.64 13.47
N ASP A 129 -14.46 14.89 13.12
CA ASP A 129 -15.60 14.34 13.87
C ASP A 129 -15.73 12.81 13.77
N ALA A 130 -15.05 12.20 12.79
CA ALA A 130 -14.88 10.75 12.71
C ALA A 130 -13.65 10.26 13.49
N GLY A 131 -12.97 11.16 14.22
CA GLY A 131 -11.76 10.86 14.96
C GLY A 131 -10.53 10.68 14.08
N ILE A 132 -10.51 11.20 12.86
CA ILE A 132 -9.37 11.12 11.94
C ILE A 132 -8.73 12.49 11.81
N GLU A 133 -7.46 12.58 12.21
CA GLU A 133 -6.67 13.80 12.19
C GLU A 133 -5.55 13.73 11.13
N SER A 134 -5.03 14.90 10.76
CA SER A 134 -3.89 14.96 9.85
C SER A 134 -2.70 14.18 10.39
N SER A 135 -2.03 13.41 9.54
CA SER A 135 -0.91 12.51 9.87
C SER A 135 -1.29 11.17 10.50
N ASP A 136 -2.56 10.90 10.80
CA ASP A 136 -3.00 9.55 11.19
C ASP A 136 -2.65 8.53 10.09
N THR A 137 -2.32 7.32 10.51
CA THR A 137 -2.09 6.20 9.58
C THR A 137 -3.39 5.44 9.38
N LEU A 138 -3.83 5.38 8.13
CA LEU A 138 -5.08 4.74 7.72
C LEU A 138 -4.82 3.40 7.06
N ILE A 139 -5.45 2.34 7.55
CA ILE A 139 -5.46 1.02 6.92
C ILE A 139 -6.73 0.91 6.09
N ILE A 140 -6.57 0.84 4.80
CA ILE A 140 -7.67 0.84 3.82
C ILE A 140 -7.81 -0.57 3.23
N ARG A 141 -9.02 -1.12 3.27
CA ARG A 141 -9.36 -2.39 2.62
C ARG A 141 -9.70 -2.14 1.15
N LYS A 142 -8.92 -2.75 0.24
CA LYS A 142 -9.17 -2.71 -1.21
C LYS A 142 -10.40 -3.53 -1.57
N ASN A 143 -10.99 -3.22 -2.73
CA ASN A 143 -12.06 -4.01 -3.35
C ASN A 143 -13.26 -4.28 -2.42
N ALA A 144 -13.43 -3.46 -1.38
CA ALA A 144 -14.59 -3.55 -0.49
C ALA A 144 -15.74 -2.73 -1.09
N GLU A 145 -16.93 -3.31 -1.11
CA GLU A 145 -18.15 -2.57 -1.45
C GLU A 145 -18.53 -1.70 -0.25
N PRO A 146 -18.60 -0.37 -0.42
CA PRO A 146 -18.95 0.54 0.67
C PRO A 146 -20.42 0.40 1.08
N LYS A 147 -20.63 0.42 2.39
CA LYS A 147 -21.95 0.47 3.01
C LYS A 147 -22.24 1.87 3.49
N LEU A 148 -23.53 2.17 3.65
CA LEU A 148 -23.97 3.46 4.19
C LEU A 148 -23.30 3.74 5.55
N GLY A 149 -22.63 4.88 5.66
CA GLY A 149 -21.88 5.28 6.84
C GLY A 149 -20.40 4.93 6.82
N ASP A 150 -19.93 4.11 5.90
CA ASP A 150 -18.51 3.77 5.76
C ASP A 150 -17.69 5.02 5.38
N ILE A 151 -16.47 5.06 5.88
CA ILE A 151 -15.47 6.04 5.43
C ILE A 151 -14.71 5.42 4.27
N VAL A 152 -14.72 6.12 3.14
CA VAL A 152 -14.19 5.63 1.87
C VAL A 152 -13.10 6.54 1.32
N VAL A 153 -12.12 5.93 0.67
CA VAL A 153 -11.24 6.63 -0.27
C VAL A 153 -11.91 6.58 -1.63
N ALA A 154 -12.31 7.72 -2.15
CA ALA A 154 -13.05 7.83 -3.41
C ALA A 154 -12.52 9.00 -4.25
N LEU A 155 -12.85 9.00 -5.53
CA LEU A 155 -12.62 10.16 -6.38
C LEU A 155 -13.76 11.17 -6.26
N ASP A 156 -13.40 12.44 -6.18
CA ASP A 156 -14.35 13.55 -6.25
C ASP A 156 -14.70 13.93 -7.71
N GLU A 157 -15.43 15.03 -7.90
CA GLU A 157 -15.82 15.51 -9.23
C GLU A 157 -14.63 15.95 -10.12
N ASN A 158 -13.49 16.28 -9.52
CA ASN A 158 -12.26 16.66 -10.20
C ASN A 158 -11.35 15.45 -10.46
N ASN A 159 -11.81 14.23 -10.15
CA ASN A 159 -11.02 13.00 -10.09
C ASN A 159 -9.87 13.07 -9.08
N GLU A 160 -9.98 13.87 -8.02
CA GLU A 160 -9.01 13.89 -6.93
C GLU A 160 -9.41 12.90 -5.83
N ASN A 161 -8.41 12.27 -5.23
CA ASN A 161 -8.64 11.35 -4.12
C ASN A 161 -9.09 12.11 -2.88
N THR A 162 -10.16 11.63 -2.29
CA THR A 162 -10.73 12.20 -1.08
C THR A 162 -11.12 11.13 -0.08
N LEU A 163 -10.99 11.42 1.22
CA LEU A 163 -11.49 10.58 2.31
C LEU A 163 -12.77 11.20 2.84
N LYS A 164 -13.90 10.50 2.70
CA LYS A 164 -15.22 11.02 3.09
C LYS A 164 -16.12 9.89 3.63
N ARG A 165 -17.18 10.25 4.33
CA ARG A 165 -18.23 9.32 4.71
C ARG A 165 -19.19 9.10 3.52
N TYR A 166 -19.42 7.86 3.16
CA TYR A 166 -20.42 7.48 2.18
C TYR A 166 -21.82 7.57 2.78
N ALA A 167 -22.64 8.50 2.29
CA ALA A 167 -23.98 8.77 2.78
C ALA A 167 -25.09 8.24 1.86
N GLY A 168 -24.74 7.39 0.88
CA GLY A 168 -25.72 6.79 -0.04
C GLY A 168 -25.97 7.64 -1.28
N ILE A 169 -27.21 7.62 -1.77
CA ILE A 169 -27.63 8.32 -3.00
C ILE A 169 -28.65 9.37 -2.63
N ASP A 170 -28.43 10.58 -3.08
CA ASP A 170 -29.39 11.67 -2.98
C ASP A 170 -30.59 11.41 -3.91
N LYS A 171 -31.80 11.45 -3.33
CA LYS A 171 -33.04 11.08 -4.06
C LYS A 171 -33.44 12.09 -5.12
N GLU A 172 -33.07 13.36 -4.97
CA GLU A 172 -33.44 14.42 -5.89
C GLU A 172 -32.54 14.46 -7.11
N SER A 173 -31.23 14.41 -6.87
CA SER A 173 -30.20 14.47 -7.93
C SER A 173 -29.79 13.12 -8.49
N ASN A 174 -30.15 12.02 -7.81
CA ASN A 174 -29.68 10.65 -8.09
C ASN A 174 -28.15 10.51 -8.10
N LYS A 175 -27.45 11.36 -7.35
CA LYS A 175 -26.00 11.36 -7.21
C LYS A 175 -25.58 10.71 -5.91
N VAL A 176 -24.38 10.14 -5.90
CA VAL A 176 -23.75 9.63 -4.69
C VAL A 176 -23.32 10.78 -3.79
N VAL A 177 -23.59 10.65 -2.50
CA VAL A 177 -23.29 11.65 -1.49
C VAL A 177 -22.07 11.22 -0.68
N LEU A 178 -21.06 12.07 -0.65
CA LEU A 178 -19.87 11.95 0.18
C LEU A 178 -19.83 13.11 1.16
N GLU A 179 -19.86 12.83 2.47
CA GLU A 179 -19.99 13.84 3.51
C GLU A 179 -18.68 14.14 4.21
N TYR A 180 -18.47 15.40 4.53
CA TYR A 180 -17.44 15.84 5.45
C TYR A 180 -17.84 15.50 6.89
N MET A 181 -16.86 15.15 7.71
CA MET A 181 -17.01 14.85 9.12
C MET A 181 -16.21 15.87 9.95
N ASN A 182 -16.54 17.13 9.79
CA ASN A 182 -16.04 18.26 10.57
C ASN A 182 -17.06 19.39 10.48
N GLN A 183 -18.03 19.36 11.39
CA GLN A 183 -19.16 20.31 11.40
C GLN A 183 -18.75 21.73 11.78
N GLU A 184 -17.65 21.89 12.51
CA GLU A 184 -17.15 23.22 12.88
C GLU A 184 -16.62 23.98 11.66
N VAL A 185 -15.84 23.33 10.80
CA VAL A 185 -15.19 23.96 9.64
C VAL A 185 -16.02 23.81 8.36
N TYR A 186 -16.72 22.69 8.21
CA TYR A 186 -17.47 22.34 7.00
C TYR A 186 -18.92 21.95 7.35
N PRO A 187 -19.74 22.88 7.90
CA PRO A 187 -21.10 22.56 8.31
C PRO A 187 -21.91 22.07 7.10
N ASP A 188 -22.47 20.85 7.21
CA ASP A 188 -23.32 20.20 6.21
C ASP A 188 -22.71 20.07 4.80
N LYS A 189 -21.40 20.24 4.66
CA LYS A 189 -20.71 20.16 3.37
C LYS A 189 -20.71 18.75 2.83
N LYS A 190 -21.06 18.63 1.57
CA LYS A 190 -21.15 17.36 0.82
C LYS A 190 -20.52 17.49 -0.55
N ILE A 191 -20.07 16.37 -1.07
CA ILE A 191 -19.65 16.20 -2.46
C ILE A 191 -20.69 15.29 -3.12
N LEU A 192 -21.19 15.69 -4.28
CA LEU A 192 -22.13 14.91 -5.08
C LEU A 192 -21.42 14.41 -6.32
N VAL A 193 -21.16 13.11 -6.42
CA VAL A 193 -20.54 12.51 -7.59
C VAL A 193 -21.55 11.67 -8.38
N SER A 194 -21.46 11.70 -9.69
CA SER A 194 -22.36 10.95 -10.57
C SER A 194 -22.17 9.44 -10.45
N THR A 195 -20.94 9.01 -10.19
CA THR A 195 -20.57 7.59 -9.99
C THR A 195 -19.56 7.52 -8.86
N LEU A 196 -19.76 6.58 -7.92
CA LEU A 196 -18.78 6.32 -6.87
C LEU A 196 -17.63 5.50 -7.45
N ILE A 197 -16.46 6.11 -7.54
CA ILE A 197 -15.20 5.39 -7.81
C ILE A 197 -14.51 5.20 -6.46
N CYS A 198 -14.83 4.09 -5.81
CA CYS A 198 -14.29 3.73 -4.50
C CYS A 198 -12.98 2.97 -4.66
N GLN A 199 -11.89 3.50 -4.11
CA GLN A 199 -10.58 2.85 -4.11
C GLN A 199 -10.37 1.96 -2.90
N GLY A 200 -11.20 2.09 -1.88
CA GLY A 200 -11.22 1.25 -0.70
C GLY A 200 -12.00 1.86 0.45
N VAL A 201 -12.25 1.01 1.45
CA VAL A 201 -12.99 1.35 2.67
C VAL A 201 -12.03 1.39 3.84
N LEU A 202 -12.15 2.41 4.70
CA LEU A 202 -11.37 2.51 5.92
C LEU A 202 -11.64 1.32 6.84
N SER A 203 -10.57 0.66 7.26
CA SER A 203 -10.62 -0.48 8.17
C SER A 203 -10.16 -0.11 9.57
N HIS A 204 -9.01 0.58 9.68
CA HIS A 204 -8.43 0.98 10.97
C HIS A 204 -7.76 2.35 10.86
N VAL A 205 -7.70 3.02 11.99
CA VAL A 205 -6.92 4.26 12.19
C VAL A 205 -5.88 4.01 13.27
N ILE A 206 -4.62 4.31 12.95
CA ILE A 206 -3.52 4.27 13.91
C ILE A 206 -3.09 5.71 14.17
N LYS A 207 -3.24 6.13 15.42
CA LYS A 207 -2.86 7.48 15.85
C LYS A 207 -1.41 7.52 16.30
N THR A 208 -0.73 8.60 15.94
CA THR A 208 0.57 8.94 16.52
C THR A 208 0.31 9.93 17.66
N MET A 209 0.70 9.56 18.86
CA MET A 209 0.60 10.41 20.06
C MET A 209 1.85 11.27 20.20
#